data_7e370da9efc141ecb0bb05ac3c62f54b
#
_entry.id   7e370da9efc141ecb0bb05ac3c62f54b
#
_cell.length_a   1.000
_cell.length_b   1.000
_cell.length_c   1.000
_cell.angle_alpha   90.00
_cell.angle_beta   90.00
_cell.angle_gamma   90.00
#
_symmetry.space_group_name_H-M   'P 1'
#
loop_
_entity.id
_entity.type
_entity.pdbx_description
1 polymer ?
#
loop_
_entity_poly.entity_id
_entity_poly.type
_entity_poly.pdbx_seq_one_letter_code
_entity_poly.pdbx_strand_id
1 'polypeptide(L)'
;TTLGSLAVASAYGSMLLFAIGAVLVVFVMVLSTRERVREIGTLKAIGASNWEVVVQFLAEAVTLSGLGGLGAVLVAAVFAQVLQRALGLPVAFDGRVLGFIAVGSVVFAALGSLYPVIRGVRLSPVEAMRSV
;
A
#
# COMPACT_ATOMS: atom_id res chain seq x y z
N THR A 1 -8.56 -34.37 -11.43
CA THR A 1 -9.53 -34.42 -10.33
C THR A 1 -10.16 -33.02 -10.14
N THR A 2 -11.43 -32.95 -9.78
CA THR A 2 -12.17 -31.70 -9.59
C THR A 2 -11.49 -30.76 -8.58
N LEU A 3 -10.86 -31.29 -7.55
CA LEU A 3 -10.08 -30.53 -6.56
C LEU A 3 -8.83 -29.88 -7.18
N GLY A 4 -8.16 -30.57 -8.09
CA GLY A 4 -6.98 -30.02 -8.80
C GLY A 4 -7.37 -28.88 -9.73
N SER A 5 -8.48 -28.98 -10.44
CA SER A 5 -8.96 -27.91 -11.31
C SER A 5 -9.42 -26.66 -10.53
N LEU A 6 -10.05 -26.85 -9.37
CA LEU A 6 -10.43 -25.75 -8.49
C LEU A 6 -9.20 -25.04 -7.90
N ALA A 7 -8.18 -25.77 -7.48
CA ALA A 7 -6.93 -25.20 -6.99
C ALA A 7 -6.22 -24.38 -8.08
N VAL A 8 -6.17 -24.90 -9.30
CA VAL A 8 -5.58 -24.19 -10.45
C VAL A 8 -6.39 -22.94 -10.79
N ALA A 9 -7.72 -23.04 -10.84
CA ALA A 9 -8.58 -21.91 -11.11
C ALA A 9 -8.46 -20.80 -10.05
N SER A 10 -8.36 -21.18 -8.76
CA SER A 10 -8.16 -20.21 -7.67
C SER A 10 -6.80 -19.52 -7.74
N ALA A 11 -5.74 -20.27 -8.12
CA ALA A 11 -4.41 -19.70 -8.30
C ALA A 11 -4.36 -18.68 -9.44
N TYR A 12 -4.96 -19.00 -10.59
CA TYR A 12 -5.04 -18.03 -11.70
C TYR A 12 -5.92 -16.83 -11.35
N GLY A 13 -7.04 -17.06 -10.66
CA GLY A 13 -7.92 -15.98 -10.21
C GLY A 13 -7.22 -15.02 -9.25
N SER A 14 -6.49 -15.55 -8.27
CA SER A 14 -5.73 -14.73 -7.31
C SER A 14 -4.58 -13.98 -7.98
N MET A 15 -3.88 -14.60 -8.93
CA MET A 15 -2.82 -13.97 -9.69
C MET A 15 -3.35 -12.81 -10.56
N LEU A 16 -4.51 -13.01 -11.19
CA LEU A 16 -5.16 -11.96 -11.97
C LEU A 16 -5.58 -10.77 -11.11
N LEU A 17 -6.21 -11.05 -9.96
CA LEU A 17 -6.60 -10.00 -9.00
C LEU A 17 -5.39 -9.24 -8.47
N PHE A 18 -4.30 -9.95 -8.17
CA PHE A 18 -3.06 -9.33 -7.74
C PHE A 18 -2.46 -8.43 -8.84
N ALA A 19 -2.45 -8.89 -10.08
CA ALA A 19 -1.96 -8.10 -11.21
C ALA A 19 -2.80 -6.83 -11.43
N ILE A 20 -4.13 -6.93 -11.38
CA ILE A 20 -5.03 -5.77 -11.49
C ILE A 20 -4.79 -4.80 -10.33
N GLY A 21 -4.68 -5.30 -9.10
CA GLY A 21 -4.37 -4.49 -7.91
C GLY A 21 -3.03 -3.76 -8.05
N ALA A 22 -2.00 -4.45 -8.52
CA ALA A 22 -0.68 -3.86 -8.74
C ALA A 22 -0.72 -2.72 -9.79
N VAL A 23 -1.43 -2.92 -10.89
CA VAL A 23 -1.60 -1.88 -11.93
C VAL A 23 -2.35 -0.67 -11.38
N LEU A 24 -3.42 -0.88 -10.61
CA LEU A 24 -4.17 0.21 -9.98
C LEU A 24 -3.31 0.98 -8.98
N VAL A 25 -2.51 0.29 -8.17
CA VAL A 25 -1.59 0.94 -7.22
C VAL A 25 -0.55 1.79 -7.96
N VAL A 26 0.06 1.26 -9.02
CA VAL A 26 1.03 2.03 -9.84
C VAL A 26 0.36 3.24 -10.46
N PHE A 27 -0.85 3.10 -10.99
CA PHE A 27 -1.59 4.21 -11.59
C PHE A 27 -1.90 5.32 -10.57
N VAL A 28 -2.44 4.96 -9.42
CA VAL A 28 -2.71 5.91 -8.32
C VAL A 28 -1.42 6.55 -7.83
N MET A 29 -0.33 5.78 -7.71
CA MET A 29 0.97 6.28 -7.29
C MET A 29 1.54 7.32 -8.27
N VAL A 30 1.40 7.10 -9.58
CA VAL A 30 1.83 8.06 -10.61
C VAL A 30 1.03 9.36 -10.51
N LEU A 31 -0.29 9.28 -10.34
CA LEU A 31 -1.14 10.46 -10.16
C LEU A 31 -0.78 11.21 -8.87
N SER A 32 -0.67 10.48 -7.77
CA SER A 32 -0.36 11.03 -6.45
C SER A 32 1.03 11.67 -6.38
N THR A 33 2.00 11.18 -7.14
CA THR A 33 3.37 11.68 -7.12
C THR A 33 3.42 13.17 -7.49
N ARG A 34 2.62 13.61 -8.45
CA ARG A 34 2.57 15.03 -8.86
C ARG A 34 2.05 15.94 -7.73
N GLU A 35 1.01 15.50 -7.05
CA GLU A 35 0.44 16.22 -5.90
C GLU A 35 1.44 16.27 -4.75
N ARG A 36 2.08 15.15 -4.42
CA ARG A 36 3.10 15.03 -3.38
C ARG A 36 4.32 15.92 -3.64
N VAL A 37 4.82 15.94 -4.87
CA VAL A 37 5.94 16.82 -5.25
C VAL A 37 5.58 18.29 -5.06
N ARG A 38 4.34 18.68 -5.38
CA ARG A 38 3.86 20.05 -5.17
C ARG A 38 3.74 20.39 -3.68
N GLU A 39 3.21 19.49 -2.85
CA GLU A 39 3.14 19.66 -1.39
C GLU A 39 4.54 19.83 -0.78
N ILE A 40 5.50 18.99 -1.19
CA ILE A 40 6.90 19.08 -0.76
C ILE A 40 7.51 20.42 -1.16
N GLY A 41 7.25 20.89 -2.38
CA GLY A 41 7.71 22.19 -2.85
C GLY A 41 7.18 23.34 -1.99
N THR A 42 5.91 23.29 -1.61
CA THR A 42 5.29 24.28 -0.72
C THR A 42 5.92 24.24 0.67
N LEU A 43 6.13 23.07 1.26
CA LEU A 43 6.77 22.93 2.57
C LEU A 43 8.20 23.47 2.55
N LYS A 44 8.96 23.22 1.50
CA LYS A 44 10.32 23.75 1.34
C LYS A 44 10.32 25.27 1.15
N ALA A 45 9.33 25.83 0.46
CA ALA A 45 9.20 27.26 0.27
C ALA A 45 8.96 28.03 1.58
N ILE A 46 8.30 27.41 2.56
CA ILE A 46 8.10 27.97 3.91
C ILE A 46 9.24 27.63 4.88
N GLY A 47 10.32 26.97 4.41
CA GLY A 47 11.54 26.74 5.17
C GLY A 47 11.69 25.37 5.81
N ALA A 48 10.84 24.39 5.48
CA ALA A 48 11.00 23.03 5.99
C ALA A 48 12.31 22.39 5.49
N SER A 49 13.02 21.70 6.38
CA SER A 49 14.23 20.95 6.03
C SER A 49 13.87 19.68 5.25
N ASN A 50 14.83 19.18 4.46
CA ASN A 50 14.64 17.93 3.71
C ASN A 50 14.32 16.76 4.63
N TRP A 51 14.92 16.71 5.81
CA TRP A 51 14.70 15.67 6.80
C TRP A 51 13.27 15.72 7.39
N GLU A 52 12.79 16.90 7.75
CA GLU A 52 11.43 17.08 8.26
C GLU A 52 10.38 16.61 7.25
N VAL A 53 10.57 16.94 5.97
CA VAL A 53 9.70 16.48 4.88
C VAL A 53 9.73 14.95 4.76
N VAL A 54 10.92 14.33 4.75
CA VAL A 54 11.05 12.87 4.67
C VAL A 54 10.36 12.17 5.83
N VAL A 55 10.60 12.63 7.06
CA VAL A 55 10.00 12.04 8.26
C VAL A 55 8.48 12.18 8.26
N GLN A 56 7.95 13.32 7.86
CA GLN A 56 6.51 13.55 7.79
C GLN A 56 5.82 12.59 6.82
N PHE A 57 6.33 12.44 5.60
CA PHE A 57 5.73 11.56 4.60
C PHE A 57 5.90 10.08 4.93
N LEU A 58 7.03 9.69 5.52
CA LEU A 58 7.21 8.33 6.01
C LEU A 58 6.25 8.00 7.16
N ALA A 59 6.09 8.90 8.12
CA ALA A 59 5.15 8.73 9.23
C ALA A 59 3.70 8.59 8.71
N GLU A 60 3.31 9.41 7.74
CA GLU A 60 2.01 9.30 7.07
C GLU A 60 1.84 7.93 6.40
N ALA A 61 2.81 7.49 5.61
CA ALA A 61 2.77 6.21 4.90
C ALA A 61 2.66 5.02 5.87
N VAL A 62 3.44 5.02 6.95
CA VAL A 62 3.41 3.98 7.99
C VAL A 62 2.06 3.97 8.71
N THR A 63 1.53 5.14 9.06
CA THR A 63 0.24 5.25 9.75
C THR A 63 -0.91 4.75 8.87
N LEU A 64 -0.97 5.19 7.62
CA LEU A 64 -2.00 4.76 6.66
C LEU A 64 -1.91 3.27 6.37
N SER A 65 -0.69 2.74 6.18
CA SER A 65 -0.46 1.32 5.97
C SER A 65 -0.85 0.49 7.20
N GLY A 66 -0.55 0.96 8.40
CA GLY A 66 -0.96 0.31 9.65
C GLY A 66 -2.47 0.23 9.78
N LEU A 67 -3.17 1.34 9.54
CA LEU A 67 -4.64 1.39 9.57
C LEU A 67 -5.26 0.52 8.46
N GLY A 68 -4.71 0.57 7.26
CA GLY A 68 -5.14 -0.27 6.14
C GLY A 68 -4.92 -1.76 6.42
N GLY A 69 -3.77 -2.12 7.00
CA GLY A 69 -3.46 -3.49 7.41
C GLY A 69 -4.41 -4.03 8.48
N LEU A 70 -4.72 -3.22 9.50
CA LEU A 70 -5.73 -3.58 10.51
C LEU A 70 -7.10 -3.78 9.89
N GLY A 71 -7.52 -2.87 9.01
CA GLY A 71 -8.78 -2.98 8.28
C GLY A 71 -8.84 -4.25 7.44
N ALA A 72 -7.78 -4.58 6.73
CA ALA A 72 -7.69 -5.78 5.91
C ALA A 72 -7.80 -7.07 6.77
N VAL A 73 -7.15 -7.12 7.92
CA VAL A 73 -7.25 -8.26 8.86
C VAL A 73 -8.68 -8.42 9.36
N LEU A 74 -9.36 -7.33 9.74
CA LEU A 74 -10.75 -7.37 10.19
C LEU A 74 -11.69 -7.89 9.09
N VAL A 75 -11.56 -7.37 7.87
CA VAL A 75 -12.36 -7.80 6.72
C VAL A 75 -12.09 -9.28 6.41
N ALA A 76 -10.83 -9.70 6.41
CA ALA A 76 -10.46 -11.09 6.19
C ALA A 76 -11.03 -12.02 7.27
N ALA A 77 -11.00 -11.61 8.53
CA ALA A 77 -11.57 -12.39 9.64
C ALA A 77 -13.09 -12.55 9.51
N VAL A 78 -13.80 -11.48 9.20
CA VAL A 78 -15.25 -11.53 8.95
C VAL A 78 -15.59 -12.43 7.76
N PHE A 79 -14.87 -12.27 6.66
CA PHE A 79 -15.06 -13.06 5.45
C PHE A 79 -14.82 -14.57 5.70
N ALA A 80 -13.76 -14.88 6.45
CA ALA A 80 -13.46 -16.25 6.84
C ALA A 80 -14.57 -16.88 7.70
N GLN A 81 -15.12 -16.12 8.65
CA GLN A 81 -16.25 -16.62 9.46
C GLN A 81 -17.49 -16.87 8.60
N VAL A 82 -17.77 -16.00 7.64
CA VAL A 82 -18.91 -16.18 6.72
C VAL A 82 -18.70 -17.45 5.87
N LEU A 83 -17.51 -17.65 5.30
CA LEU A 83 -17.19 -18.86 4.52
C LEU A 83 -17.29 -20.12 5.35
N GLN A 84 -16.79 -20.09 6.58
CA GLN A 84 -16.84 -21.25 7.49
C GLN A 84 -18.27 -21.64 7.82
N ARG A 85 -19.14 -20.65 8.09
CA ARG A 85 -20.54 -20.90 8.41
C ARG A 85 -21.37 -21.31 7.21
N ALA A 86 -21.13 -20.70 6.04
CA ALA A 86 -21.93 -20.92 4.83
C ALA A 86 -21.53 -22.19 4.08
N LEU A 87 -20.23 -22.50 4.04
CA LEU A 87 -19.67 -23.59 3.23
C LEU A 87 -19.05 -24.71 4.04
N GLY A 88 -18.96 -24.59 5.37
CA GLY A 88 -18.31 -25.58 6.22
C GLY A 88 -16.81 -25.72 5.98
N LEU A 89 -16.17 -24.74 5.32
CA LEU A 89 -14.74 -24.79 5.00
C LEU A 89 -13.91 -24.42 6.23
N PRO A 90 -12.94 -25.26 6.63
CA PRO A 90 -12.03 -24.91 7.71
C PRO A 90 -11.07 -23.82 7.22
N VAL A 91 -11.29 -22.60 7.66
CA VAL A 91 -10.36 -21.48 7.41
C VAL A 91 -9.51 -21.30 8.65
N ALA A 92 -8.24 -21.66 8.56
CA ALA A 92 -7.28 -21.47 9.63
C ALA A 92 -6.54 -20.13 9.43
N PHE A 93 -6.60 -19.25 10.43
CA PHE A 93 -5.73 -18.08 10.50
C PHE A 93 -4.45 -18.44 11.24
N ASP A 94 -3.34 -18.48 10.53
CA ASP A 94 -2.03 -18.58 11.16
C ASP A 94 -1.56 -17.15 11.54
N GLY A 95 -1.36 -16.91 12.84
CA GLY A 95 -0.85 -15.65 13.34
C GLY A 95 0.51 -15.24 12.77
N ARG A 96 1.33 -16.21 12.36
CA ARG A 96 2.61 -15.93 11.69
C ARG A 96 2.40 -15.33 10.30
N VAL A 97 1.47 -15.89 9.53
CA VAL A 97 1.14 -15.37 8.19
C VAL A 97 0.56 -13.95 8.30
N LEU A 98 -0.33 -13.71 9.25
CA LEU A 98 -0.88 -12.38 9.51
C LEU A 98 0.23 -11.39 9.91
N GLY A 99 1.18 -11.80 10.74
CA GLY A 99 2.34 -10.99 11.11
C GLY A 99 3.22 -10.65 9.91
N PHE A 100 3.52 -11.61 9.03
CA PHE A 100 4.28 -11.35 7.79
C PHE A 100 3.56 -10.40 6.84
N ILE A 101 2.25 -10.53 6.70
CA ILE A 101 1.44 -9.61 5.87
C ILE A 101 1.47 -8.21 6.45
N ALA A 102 1.27 -8.06 7.76
CA ALA A 102 1.27 -6.77 8.43
C ALA A 102 2.64 -6.06 8.30
N VAL A 103 3.74 -6.75 8.62
CA VAL A 103 5.09 -6.19 8.49
C VAL A 103 5.42 -5.90 7.03
N GLY A 104 5.11 -6.83 6.13
CA GLY A 104 5.33 -6.65 4.69
C GLY A 104 4.60 -5.43 4.15
N SER A 105 3.34 -5.21 4.52
CA SER A 105 2.55 -4.06 4.05
C SER A 105 3.15 -2.73 4.51
N VAL A 106 3.63 -2.64 5.74
CA VAL A 106 4.30 -1.43 6.27
C VAL A 106 5.62 -1.17 5.53
N VAL A 107 6.44 -2.21 5.33
CA VAL A 107 7.70 -2.10 4.59
C VAL A 107 7.45 -1.65 3.15
N PHE A 108 6.50 -2.26 2.45
CA PHE A 108 6.15 -1.87 1.08
C PHE A 108 5.61 -0.44 1.01
N ALA A 109 4.79 0.00 1.96
CA ALA A 109 4.29 1.37 2.00
C ALA A 109 5.43 2.37 2.23
N ALA A 110 6.36 2.08 3.15
CA ALA A 110 7.52 2.92 3.39
C ALA A 110 8.41 3.03 2.14
N LEU A 111 8.73 1.92 1.50
CA LEU A 111 9.53 1.90 0.26
C LEU A 111 8.83 2.63 -0.89
N GLY A 112 7.52 2.41 -1.05
CA GLY A 112 6.71 3.07 -2.07
C GLY A 112 6.64 4.58 -1.90
N SER A 113 6.60 5.08 -0.66
CA SER A 113 6.58 6.52 -0.36
C SER A 113 7.95 7.19 -0.55
N LEU A 114 9.05 6.44 -0.46
CA LEU A 114 10.39 6.99 -0.63
C LEU A 114 10.62 7.60 -2.01
N TYR A 115 10.14 6.97 -3.06
CA TYR A 115 10.36 7.45 -4.43
C TYR A 115 9.84 8.87 -4.68
N PRO A 116 8.55 9.20 -4.44
CA PRO A 116 8.05 10.56 -4.62
C PRO A 116 8.70 11.56 -3.66
N VAL A 117 9.01 11.14 -2.43
CA VAL A 117 9.65 11.99 -1.43
C VAL A 117 11.08 12.37 -1.84
N ILE A 118 11.90 11.40 -2.23
CA ILE A 118 13.28 11.65 -2.69
C ILE A 118 13.26 12.57 -3.93
N ARG A 119 12.37 12.33 -4.86
CA ARG A 119 12.22 13.17 -6.04
C ARG A 119 11.83 14.61 -5.68
N GLY A 120 10.85 14.77 -4.79
CA GLY A 120 10.38 16.08 -4.34
C GLY A 120 11.45 16.87 -3.58
N VAL A 121 12.21 16.20 -2.71
CA VAL A 121 13.28 16.82 -1.91
C VAL A 121 14.46 17.28 -2.77
N ARG A 122 14.76 16.58 -3.86
CA ARG A 122 15.84 16.93 -4.80
C ARG A 122 15.49 18.08 -5.74
N LEU A 123 14.19 18.36 -5.94
CA LEU A 123 13.75 19.47 -6.77
C LEU A 123 13.84 20.79 -6.01
N SER A 124 14.20 21.88 -6.70
CA SER A 124 14.08 23.21 -6.13
C SER A 124 12.59 23.56 -5.92
N PRO A 125 12.25 24.42 -4.91
CA PRO A 125 10.86 24.81 -4.67
C PRO A 125 10.18 25.39 -5.91
N VAL A 126 10.93 26.12 -6.74
CA VAL A 126 10.44 26.75 -7.97
C VAL A 126 10.14 25.70 -9.04
N GLU A 127 10.97 24.65 -9.18
CA GLU A 127 10.75 23.54 -10.13
C GLU A 127 9.59 22.67 -9.70
N ALA A 128 9.43 22.41 -8.40
CA ALA A 128 8.32 21.64 -7.87
C ALA A 128 6.96 22.34 -8.12
N MET A 129 6.90 23.67 -8.08
CA MET A 129 5.69 24.44 -8.39
C MET A 129 5.45 24.63 -9.89
N ARG A 130 6.48 24.48 -10.74
CA ARG A 130 6.39 24.62 -12.20
C ARG A 130 5.95 23.36 -12.92
N SER A 131 6.00 22.21 -12.28
CA SER A 131 5.62 20.90 -12.86
C SER A 131 4.09 20.69 -12.91
N VAL A 132 3.35 21.72 -13.28
CA VAL A 132 1.90 21.68 -13.54
C VAL A 132 1.67 21.71 -15.03
#